data_4501c50a60a6794880387b1ca080bccf
#
_entry.id   4501c50a60a6794880387b1ca080bccf
#
_cell.length_a   1.000
_cell.length_b   1.000
_cell.length_c   1.000
_cell.angle_alpha   90.00
_cell.angle_beta   90.00
_cell.angle_gamma   90.00
#
_symmetry.space_group_name_H-M   'P 1'
#
loop_
_entity.id
_entity.type
_entity.pdbx_description
1 polymer ?
#
loop_
_entity_poly.entity_id
_entity_poly.type
_entity_poly.pdbx_seq_one_letter_code
_entity_poly.pdbx_strand_id
1 'polypeptide(L)'
;LPVVSIELKRLERLVGVPTKVLLQRLPYIGLDIESVEAGSVRVEYSPNRPDFGTDYGIARALRGLLGIELGLPRYRLSRSGVSVKVDGALSRVRPFIACVVASGLRLDSEDIRQLISLQEDLHEGLGRRRRRVAIGLHDLSRVKQPLFYEGLPPSFSFVPLDMKEEMSLARILKETDVGRRYSGALDGASVYPVIRDSSGTVLSFPPIVNGNATRVTTETKEILVDVTGTEKAAGDDVLAIFASTLGEMGGRLGTVEIISGSERRVTPDIKPRAAPLDSALVREVTGLELTEREVIQCIRRSRMDVKGRKVLIPRYRVDILHRVDIAEEVALGYGIDRIQPLYPPSDRPGRFN
;
A
#
# COMPACT_ATOMS: atom_id res chain seq x y z
N LEU A 1 -14.92 -8.77 -2.38
CA LEU A 1 -14.04 -7.60 -2.23
C LEU A 1 -13.23 -7.74 -0.93
N PRO A 2 -12.08 -7.06 -0.77
CA PRO A 2 -11.33 -7.11 0.47
C PRO A 2 -12.09 -6.40 1.60
N VAL A 3 -11.94 -6.94 2.82
CA VAL A 3 -12.61 -6.45 4.03
C VAL A 3 -11.58 -6.19 5.11
N VAL A 4 -11.65 -5.03 5.75
CA VAL A 4 -10.83 -4.70 6.90
C VAL A 4 -11.70 -4.54 8.15
N SER A 5 -11.24 -5.11 9.27
CA SER A 5 -11.85 -4.93 10.58
C SER A 5 -11.10 -3.84 11.35
N ILE A 6 -11.81 -2.85 11.85
CA ILE A 6 -11.26 -1.66 12.47
C ILE A 6 -11.84 -1.49 13.87
N GLU A 7 -10.98 -1.32 14.86
CA GLU A 7 -11.39 -0.94 16.21
C GLU A 7 -11.87 0.53 16.22
N LEU A 8 -13.12 0.76 16.60
CA LEU A 8 -13.75 2.10 16.53
C LEU A 8 -13.03 3.13 17.42
N LYS A 9 -12.64 2.76 18.64
CA LYS A 9 -11.89 3.65 19.54
C LYS A 9 -10.52 4.04 18.98
N ARG A 10 -9.89 3.12 18.25
CA ARG A 10 -8.63 3.39 17.57
C ARG A 10 -8.85 4.36 16.41
N LEU A 11 -9.88 4.14 15.61
CA LEU A 11 -10.22 5.05 14.51
C LEU A 11 -10.60 6.45 15.03
N GLU A 12 -11.32 6.55 16.18
CA GLU A 12 -11.57 7.82 16.85
C GLU A 12 -10.28 8.59 17.20
N ARG A 13 -9.29 7.88 17.78
CA ARG A 13 -7.98 8.50 18.08
C ARG A 13 -7.25 8.95 16.84
N LEU A 14 -7.30 8.16 15.77
CA LEU A 14 -6.60 8.46 14.51
C LEU A 14 -7.23 9.61 13.73
N VAL A 15 -8.55 9.77 13.78
CA VAL A 15 -9.27 10.82 13.06
C VAL A 15 -9.54 12.05 13.92
N GLY A 16 -9.78 11.87 15.22
CA GLY A 16 -10.08 12.95 16.14
C GLY A 16 -11.57 13.33 16.22
N VAL A 17 -12.49 12.44 15.82
CA VAL A 17 -13.95 12.67 15.89
C VAL A 17 -14.67 11.45 16.48
N PRO A 18 -15.87 11.63 17.08
CA PRO A 18 -16.63 10.54 17.69
C PRO A 18 -17.06 9.45 16.71
N THR A 19 -17.18 8.19 17.19
CA THR A 19 -17.63 7.01 16.43
C THR A 19 -18.88 7.28 15.59
N LYS A 20 -19.89 7.98 16.14
CA LYS A 20 -21.11 8.31 15.39
C LYS A 20 -20.83 9.06 14.09
N VAL A 21 -19.91 10.02 14.10
CA VAL A 21 -19.50 10.77 12.91
C VAL A 21 -18.73 9.86 11.95
N LEU A 22 -17.84 9.01 12.47
CA LEU A 22 -17.08 8.07 11.66
C LEU A 22 -18.00 7.13 10.87
N LEU A 23 -18.92 6.45 11.55
CA LEU A 23 -19.87 5.52 10.92
C LEU A 23 -20.74 6.21 9.84
N GLN A 24 -21.11 7.47 10.07
CA GLN A 24 -21.86 8.25 9.07
C GLN A 24 -21.02 8.63 7.86
N ARG A 25 -19.69 8.76 8.00
CA ARG A 25 -18.80 9.28 6.94
C ARG A 25 -17.99 8.22 6.21
N LEU A 26 -17.87 7.00 6.74
CA LEU A 26 -17.20 5.88 6.06
C LEU A 26 -17.75 5.63 4.64
N PRO A 27 -19.08 5.61 4.39
CA PRO A 27 -19.58 5.42 3.04
C PRO A 27 -19.18 6.52 2.05
N TYR A 28 -18.94 7.73 2.51
CA TYR A 28 -18.59 8.87 1.65
C TYR A 28 -17.13 8.87 1.16
N ILE A 29 -16.31 7.92 1.60
CA ILE A 29 -14.98 7.65 1.03
C ILE A 29 -14.96 6.36 0.22
N GLY A 30 -16.14 5.79 -0.10
CA GLY A 30 -16.28 4.58 -0.91
C GLY A 30 -16.07 3.28 -0.13
N LEU A 31 -16.47 3.26 1.15
CA LEU A 31 -16.45 2.06 1.99
C LEU A 31 -17.86 1.57 2.27
N ASP A 32 -18.09 0.27 2.14
CA ASP A 32 -19.33 -0.36 2.53
C ASP A 32 -19.22 -0.96 3.92
N ILE A 33 -20.16 -0.60 4.82
CA ILE A 33 -20.19 -1.14 6.18
C ILE A 33 -20.91 -2.49 6.15
N GLU A 34 -20.15 -3.59 6.32
CA GLU A 34 -20.74 -4.95 6.39
C GLU A 34 -21.39 -5.21 7.75
N SER A 35 -20.70 -4.87 8.83
CA SER A 35 -21.23 -5.06 10.20
C SER A 35 -20.59 -4.07 11.19
N VAL A 36 -21.35 -3.75 12.24
CA VAL A 36 -20.85 -3.02 13.41
C VAL A 36 -21.06 -3.92 14.61
N GLU A 37 -19.98 -4.34 15.25
CA GLU A 37 -19.98 -5.18 16.43
C GLU A 37 -19.51 -4.39 17.65
N ALA A 38 -19.56 -4.99 18.85
CA ALA A 38 -19.18 -4.31 20.08
C ALA A 38 -17.74 -3.79 20.02
N GLY A 39 -17.56 -2.52 19.59
CA GLY A 39 -16.28 -1.83 19.57
C GLY A 39 -15.50 -1.90 18.24
N SER A 40 -16.00 -2.61 17.22
CA SER A 40 -15.38 -2.71 15.90
C SER A 40 -16.36 -2.48 14.75
N VAL A 41 -15.84 -2.09 13.60
CA VAL A 41 -16.57 -2.01 12.33
C VAL A 41 -15.83 -2.82 11.28
N ARG A 42 -16.57 -3.63 10.53
CA ARG A 42 -16.07 -4.31 9.34
C ARG A 42 -16.49 -3.51 8.12
N VAL A 43 -15.53 -3.15 7.31
CA VAL A 43 -15.77 -2.38 6.08
C VAL A 43 -15.17 -3.08 4.89
N GLU A 44 -15.96 -3.14 3.83
CA GLU A 44 -15.52 -3.58 2.51
C GLU A 44 -14.99 -2.38 1.73
N TYR A 45 -13.90 -2.56 0.98
CA TYR A 45 -13.32 -1.52 0.15
C TYR A 45 -12.99 -2.03 -1.26
N SER A 46 -12.96 -1.12 -2.22
CA SER A 46 -12.63 -1.46 -3.60
C SER A 46 -11.14 -1.83 -3.74
N PRO A 47 -10.80 -2.92 -4.47
CA PRO A 47 -9.40 -3.33 -4.69
C PRO A 47 -8.52 -2.27 -5.39
N ASN A 48 -9.13 -1.26 -6.03
CA ASN A 48 -8.40 -0.13 -6.61
C ASN A 48 -7.94 0.90 -5.57
N ARG A 49 -8.46 0.81 -4.31
CA ARG A 49 -8.07 1.62 -3.16
C ARG A 49 -7.34 0.77 -2.10
N PRO A 50 -6.22 0.13 -2.46
CA PRO A 50 -5.50 -0.75 -1.52
C PRO A 50 -4.91 0.01 -0.33
N ASP A 51 -4.81 1.33 -0.39
CA ASP A 51 -4.46 2.19 0.74
C ASP A 51 -5.50 2.14 1.88
N PHE A 52 -6.72 1.62 1.64
CA PHE A 52 -7.74 1.37 2.64
C PHE A 52 -7.61 0.01 3.36
N GLY A 53 -6.63 -0.80 3.01
CA GLY A 53 -6.35 -2.06 3.71
C GLY A 53 -5.90 -1.90 5.18
N THR A 54 -5.82 -0.66 5.68
CA THR A 54 -5.51 -0.35 7.10
C THR A 54 -6.37 0.79 7.62
N ASP A 55 -6.57 0.83 8.94
CA ASP A 55 -7.21 1.94 9.65
C ASP A 55 -6.47 3.28 9.46
N TYR A 56 -5.16 3.26 9.29
CA TYR A 56 -4.35 4.45 9.00
C TYR A 56 -4.69 5.07 7.64
N GLY A 57 -4.85 4.25 6.59
CA GLY A 57 -5.24 4.73 5.27
C GLY A 57 -6.66 5.30 5.26
N ILE A 58 -7.58 4.63 5.95
CA ILE A 58 -8.96 5.08 6.13
C ILE A 58 -9.01 6.37 6.95
N ALA A 59 -8.29 6.44 8.07
CA ALA A 59 -8.21 7.65 8.90
C ALA A 59 -7.66 8.84 8.11
N ARG A 60 -6.63 8.64 7.29
CA ARG A 60 -6.06 9.67 6.41
C ARG A 60 -7.13 10.23 5.45
N ALA A 61 -7.93 9.37 4.83
CA ALA A 61 -8.99 9.79 3.92
C ALA A 61 -10.11 10.53 4.67
N LEU A 62 -10.53 10.02 5.83
CA LEU A 62 -11.56 10.67 6.66
C LEU A 62 -11.12 12.04 7.18
N ARG A 63 -9.86 12.21 7.61
CA ARG A 63 -9.33 13.53 7.99
C ARG A 63 -9.42 14.53 6.85
N GLY A 64 -9.16 14.08 5.61
CA GLY A 64 -9.32 14.90 4.42
C GLY A 64 -10.78 15.28 4.16
N LEU A 65 -11.68 14.30 4.08
CA LEU A 65 -13.10 14.50 3.84
C LEU A 65 -13.73 15.46 4.87
N LEU A 66 -13.38 15.29 6.14
CA LEU A 66 -13.87 16.12 7.25
C LEU A 66 -13.19 17.51 7.31
N GLY A 67 -12.19 17.78 6.48
CA GLY A 67 -11.46 19.06 6.45
C GLY A 67 -10.50 19.26 7.61
N ILE A 68 -10.19 18.22 8.38
CA ILE A 68 -9.23 18.25 9.50
C ILE A 68 -7.80 18.43 8.98
N GLU A 69 -7.46 17.68 7.92
CA GLU A 69 -6.20 17.80 7.20
C GLU A 69 -6.44 17.88 5.70
N LEU A 70 -5.96 18.93 5.06
CA LEU A 70 -6.16 19.18 3.64
C LEU A 70 -4.87 19.03 2.83
N GLY A 71 -5.03 18.64 1.58
CA GLY A 71 -3.92 18.56 0.63
C GLY A 71 -3.04 17.31 0.82
N LEU A 72 -1.90 17.31 0.14
CA LEU A 72 -0.99 16.16 0.13
C LEU A 72 -0.44 15.83 1.51
N PRO A 73 -0.48 14.55 1.93
CA PRO A 73 0.30 14.08 3.06
C PRO A 73 1.79 14.30 2.80
N ARG A 74 2.53 14.72 3.81
CA ARG A 74 3.96 15.00 3.70
C ARG A 74 4.77 13.95 4.45
N TYR A 75 5.38 13.05 3.72
CA TYR A 75 6.31 12.06 4.26
C TYR A 75 7.74 12.50 3.94
N ARG A 76 8.59 12.61 4.98
CA ARG A 76 10.00 12.95 4.80
C ARG A 76 10.83 11.68 4.70
N LEU A 77 11.63 11.58 3.64
CA LEU A 77 12.60 10.51 3.45
C LEU A 77 13.98 10.99 3.88
N SER A 78 14.67 10.21 4.70
CA SER A 78 16.08 10.40 5.06
C SER A 78 16.91 9.22 4.54
N ARG A 79 18.23 9.35 4.48
CA ARG A 79 19.10 8.23 4.18
C ARG A 79 19.12 7.27 5.37
N SER A 80 18.79 5.97 5.14
CA SER A 80 18.87 4.94 6.18
C SER A 80 20.26 4.32 6.34
N GLY A 81 21.11 4.44 5.31
CA GLY A 81 22.39 3.73 5.23
C GLY A 81 22.25 2.28 4.73
N VAL A 82 21.02 1.78 4.56
CA VAL A 82 20.76 0.42 4.06
C VAL A 82 20.98 0.34 2.56
N SER A 83 21.66 -0.71 2.11
CA SER A 83 21.85 -1.01 0.69
C SER A 83 21.58 -2.48 0.39
N VAL A 84 21.06 -2.74 -0.81
CA VAL A 84 20.80 -4.08 -1.35
C VAL A 84 21.59 -4.27 -2.62
N LYS A 85 22.45 -5.28 -2.67
CA LYS A 85 23.17 -5.71 -3.87
C LYS A 85 22.37 -6.78 -4.58
N VAL A 86 22.12 -6.57 -5.87
CA VAL A 86 21.27 -7.46 -6.70
C VAL A 86 22.14 -8.30 -7.61
N ASP A 87 21.91 -9.61 -7.57
CA ASP A 87 22.57 -10.57 -8.46
C ASP A 87 21.92 -10.56 -9.85
N GLY A 88 22.75 -10.48 -10.90
CA GLY A 88 22.32 -10.55 -12.29
C GLY A 88 21.63 -11.86 -12.69
N ALA A 89 21.86 -12.95 -11.96
CA ALA A 89 21.19 -14.23 -12.18
C ALA A 89 19.65 -14.15 -12.03
N LEU A 90 19.16 -13.15 -11.28
CA LEU A 90 17.72 -12.94 -11.09
C LEU A 90 17.02 -12.19 -12.23
N SER A 91 17.76 -11.71 -13.23
CA SER A 91 17.23 -10.89 -14.33
C SER A 91 16.08 -11.54 -15.11
N ARG A 92 16.03 -12.87 -15.18
CA ARG A 92 14.98 -13.64 -15.88
C ARG A 92 13.97 -14.29 -14.91
N VAL A 93 14.24 -14.28 -13.62
CA VAL A 93 13.38 -14.94 -12.61
C VAL A 93 12.50 -13.91 -11.91
N ARG A 94 13.15 -12.95 -11.23
CA ARG A 94 12.48 -11.93 -10.45
C ARG A 94 13.38 -10.70 -10.32
N PRO A 95 13.48 -9.88 -11.41
CA PRO A 95 14.53 -8.87 -11.56
C PRO A 95 14.38 -7.66 -10.66
N PHE A 96 13.17 -7.42 -10.16
CA PHE A 96 12.87 -6.19 -9.42
C PHE A 96 12.95 -6.39 -7.92
N ILE A 97 13.62 -5.46 -7.25
CA ILE A 97 13.53 -5.27 -5.80
C ILE A 97 13.50 -3.77 -5.48
N ALA A 98 12.70 -3.40 -4.49
CA ALA A 98 12.68 -2.07 -3.87
C ALA A 98 12.41 -2.22 -2.39
N CYS A 99 12.96 -1.30 -1.58
CA CYS A 99 12.82 -1.37 -0.13
C CYS A 99 12.53 0.00 0.48
N VAL A 100 11.95 0.00 1.68
CA VAL A 100 11.84 1.16 2.55
C VAL A 100 12.15 0.74 3.98
N VAL A 101 12.77 1.64 4.72
CA VAL A 101 12.97 1.50 6.17
C VAL A 101 12.00 2.43 6.88
N ALA A 102 11.44 1.98 7.99
CA ALA A 102 10.73 2.84 8.93
C ALA A 102 11.31 2.64 10.33
N SER A 103 11.71 3.72 10.99
CA SER A 103 12.32 3.66 12.33
C SER A 103 11.55 4.49 13.34
N GLY A 104 11.74 4.15 14.63
CA GLY A 104 11.05 4.82 15.75
C GLY A 104 9.60 4.44 15.89
N LEU A 105 9.20 3.28 15.34
CA LEU A 105 7.87 2.72 15.47
C LEU A 105 7.60 2.25 16.90
N ARG A 106 6.32 2.28 17.28
CA ARG A 106 5.79 1.70 18.51
C ARG A 106 4.59 0.84 18.13
N LEU A 107 4.86 -0.43 17.87
CA LEU A 107 3.86 -1.35 17.34
C LEU A 107 3.09 -2.01 18.48
N ASP A 108 1.78 -2.03 18.37
CA ASP A 108 0.93 -2.93 19.12
C ASP A 108 0.55 -4.17 18.26
N SER A 109 -0.19 -5.10 18.84
CA SER A 109 -0.63 -6.32 18.14
C SER A 109 -1.58 -5.99 16.98
N GLU A 110 -2.35 -4.93 17.09
CA GLU A 110 -3.26 -4.48 16.05
C GLU A 110 -2.49 -3.89 14.86
N ASP A 111 -1.42 -3.10 15.11
CA ASP A 111 -0.54 -2.60 14.06
C ASP A 111 0.05 -3.74 13.21
N ILE A 112 0.54 -4.79 13.89
CA ILE A 112 1.10 -5.96 13.20
C ILE A 112 0.03 -6.67 12.40
N ARG A 113 -1.15 -6.89 12.97
CA ARG A 113 -2.28 -7.51 12.28
C ARG A 113 -2.67 -6.72 11.03
N GLN A 114 -2.77 -5.41 11.12
CA GLN A 114 -3.10 -4.52 10.02
C GLN A 114 -2.03 -4.55 8.91
N LEU A 115 -0.74 -4.53 9.26
CA LEU A 115 0.35 -4.64 8.29
C LEU A 115 0.35 -5.98 7.56
N ILE A 116 0.08 -7.09 8.27
CA ILE A 116 -0.03 -8.43 7.66
C ILE A 116 -1.26 -8.50 6.76
N SER A 117 -2.41 -7.96 7.18
CA SER A 117 -3.62 -7.91 6.35
C SER A 117 -3.38 -7.13 5.06
N LEU A 118 -2.80 -5.93 5.15
CA LEU A 118 -2.42 -5.12 3.99
C LEU A 118 -1.47 -5.88 3.05
N GLN A 119 -0.50 -6.60 3.61
CA GLN A 119 0.44 -7.41 2.85
C GLN A 119 -0.29 -8.49 2.05
N GLU A 120 -1.22 -9.22 2.67
CA GLU A 120 -1.97 -10.30 1.98
C GLU A 120 -2.95 -9.73 0.94
N ASP A 121 -3.64 -8.63 1.23
CA ASP A 121 -4.52 -7.97 0.26
C ASP A 121 -3.75 -7.48 -0.98
N LEU A 122 -2.56 -6.90 -0.77
CA LEU A 122 -1.68 -6.49 -1.85
C LEU A 122 -1.10 -7.69 -2.62
N HIS A 123 -0.80 -8.80 -1.94
CA HIS A 123 -0.37 -10.04 -2.60
C HIS A 123 -1.45 -10.61 -3.53
N GLU A 124 -2.70 -10.64 -3.09
CA GLU A 124 -3.82 -11.16 -3.89
C GLU A 124 -4.19 -10.17 -5.02
N GLY A 125 -4.29 -8.87 -4.74
CA GLY A 125 -4.67 -7.81 -5.68
C GLY A 125 -3.55 -7.45 -6.66
N LEU A 126 -2.79 -6.39 -6.34
CA LEU A 126 -1.71 -5.87 -7.19
C LEU A 126 -0.61 -6.90 -7.45
N GLY A 127 -0.34 -7.79 -6.50
CA GLY A 127 0.64 -8.85 -6.58
C GLY A 127 0.25 -10.03 -7.46
N ARG A 128 -1.05 -10.16 -7.83
CA ARG A 128 -1.59 -11.28 -8.61
C ARG A 128 -1.16 -12.63 -8.03
N ARG A 129 -1.53 -12.87 -6.76
CA ARG A 129 -1.13 -14.06 -5.99
C ARG A 129 0.39 -14.20 -5.97
N ARG A 130 1.10 -13.12 -5.61
CA ARG A 130 2.56 -13.01 -5.48
C ARG A 130 3.35 -13.21 -6.77
N ARG A 131 2.70 -13.48 -7.92
CA ARG A 131 3.38 -13.65 -9.22
C ARG A 131 4.03 -12.35 -9.67
N ARG A 132 3.27 -11.25 -9.59
CA ARG A 132 3.71 -9.93 -10.07
C ARG A 132 4.56 -9.20 -9.03
N VAL A 133 4.09 -9.18 -7.78
CA VAL A 133 4.75 -8.53 -6.63
C VAL A 133 4.60 -9.38 -5.39
N ALA A 134 5.66 -9.50 -4.59
CA ALA A 134 5.64 -10.04 -3.24
C ALA A 134 6.33 -9.09 -2.28
N ILE A 135 5.94 -9.14 -1.02
CA ILE A 135 6.29 -8.20 0.03
C ILE A 135 6.84 -8.97 1.22
N GLY A 136 7.96 -8.53 1.78
CA GLY A 136 8.51 -9.00 3.04
C GLY A 136 8.51 -7.88 4.07
N LEU A 137 8.22 -8.23 5.33
CA LEU A 137 8.33 -7.36 6.49
C LEU A 137 9.36 -7.94 7.45
N HIS A 138 10.36 -7.15 7.83
CA HIS A 138 11.51 -7.62 8.61
C HIS A 138 11.85 -6.68 9.75
N ASP A 139 12.19 -7.23 10.89
CA ASP A 139 12.83 -6.51 11.99
C ASP A 139 14.26 -6.15 11.60
N LEU A 140 14.48 -4.87 11.26
CA LEU A 140 15.78 -4.40 10.79
C LEU A 140 16.87 -4.45 11.86
N SER A 141 16.52 -4.42 13.15
CA SER A 141 17.47 -4.50 14.24
C SER A 141 18.25 -5.84 14.28
N ARG A 142 17.73 -6.86 13.61
CA ARG A 142 18.31 -8.21 13.50
C ARG A 142 19.12 -8.43 12.23
N VAL A 143 19.33 -7.37 11.44
CA VAL A 143 19.87 -7.45 10.08
C VAL A 143 21.21 -6.73 10.00
N LYS A 144 22.24 -7.36 9.42
CA LYS A 144 23.56 -6.77 9.20
C LYS A 144 23.74 -6.33 7.75
N GLN A 145 24.16 -5.09 7.57
CA GLN A 145 24.41 -4.49 6.27
C GLN A 145 25.71 -4.96 5.61
N PRO A 146 25.84 -4.97 4.29
CA PRO A 146 24.77 -4.77 3.29
C PRO A 146 23.88 -6.01 3.13
N LEU A 147 22.71 -5.82 2.46
CA LEU A 147 21.85 -6.92 2.05
C LEU A 147 22.22 -7.42 0.66
N PHE A 148 21.88 -8.68 0.39
CA PHE A 148 22.08 -9.33 -0.90
C PHE A 148 20.78 -9.93 -1.37
N TYR A 149 20.38 -9.62 -2.59
CA TYR A 149 19.27 -10.25 -3.29
C TYR A 149 19.85 -11.13 -4.39
N GLU A 150 19.89 -12.44 -4.17
CA GLU A 150 20.69 -13.40 -4.91
C GLU A 150 19.87 -14.58 -5.44
N GLY A 151 20.33 -15.14 -6.56
CA GLY A 151 19.84 -16.40 -7.09
C GLY A 151 20.60 -17.58 -6.49
N LEU A 152 19.97 -18.34 -5.57
CA LEU A 152 20.59 -19.45 -4.89
C LEU A 152 20.09 -20.81 -5.41
N PRO A 153 20.89 -21.91 -5.27
CA PRO A 153 20.49 -23.22 -5.72
C PRO A 153 19.35 -23.80 -4.87
N PRO A 154 18.55 -24.74 -5.40
CA PRO A 154 17.45 -25.40 -4.68
C PRO A 154 17.86 -26.10 -3.37
N SER A 155 19.13 -26.47 -3.24
CA SER A 155 19.71 -27.10 -2.05
C SER A 155 20.04 -26.16 -0.91
N PHE A 156 20.05 -24.84 -1.14
CA PHE A 156 20.29 -23.85 -0.10
C PHE A 156 19.21 -23.94 0.98
N SER A 157 19.57 -23.80 2.26
CA SER A 157 18.68 -24.03 3.40
C SER A 157 18.65 -22.84 4.36
N PHE A 158 17.50 -22.65 5.00
CA PHE A 158 17.30 -21.71 6.10
C PHE A 158 16.08 -22.14 6.93
N VAL A 159 15.82 -21.47 8.06
CA VAL A 159 14.63 -21.69 8.89
C VAL A 159 13.50 -20.76 8.42
N PRO A 160 12.44 -21.28 7.75
CA PRO A 160 11.31 -20.48 7.30
C PRO A 160 10.49 -19.94 8.47
N LEU A 161 9.72 -18.89 8.24
CA LEU A 161 8.83 -18.30 9.22
C LEU A 161 7.87 -19.36 9.78
N ASP A 162 7.68 -19.34 11.11
CA ASP A 162 6.87 -20.28 11.89
C ASP A 162 7.37 -21.74 11.91
N MET A 163 8.56 -22.00 11.31
CA MET A 163 9.23 -23.31 11.40
C MET A 163 10.35 -23.29 12.45
N LYS A 164 10.72 -24.48 12.93
CA LYS A 164 11.82 -24.67 13.91
C LYS A 164 13.09 -25.25 13.29
N GLU A 165 12.96 -25.89 12.15
CA GLU A 165 14.03 -26.63 11.48
C GLU A 165 14.44 -25.96 10.18
N GLU A 166 15.69 -26.14 9.80
CA GLU A 166 16.16 -25.74 8.47
C GLU A 166 15.53 -26.58 7.38
N MET A 167 15.09 -25.91 6.33
CA MET A 167 14.54 -26.55 5.13
C MET A 167 15.24 -26.02 3.89
N SER A 168 15.57 -26.90 2.94
CA SER A 168 16.05 -26.45 1.65
C SER A 168 14.94 -25.74 0.87
N LEU A 169 15.32 -24.83 -0.05
CA LEU A 169 14.36 -24.11 -0.91
C LEU A 169 13.45 -25.09 -1.66
N ALA A 170 14.02 -26.19 -2.15
CA ALA A 170 13.26 -27.25 -2.81
C ALA A 170 12.24 -27.94 -1.90
N ARG A 171 12.61 -28.19 -0.64
CA ARG A 171 11.71 -28.78 0.35
C ARG A 171 10.59 -27.80 0.73
N ILE A 172 10.91 -26.52 0.93
CA ILE A 172 9.92 -25.49 1.22
C ILE A 172 8.83 -25.47 0.15
N LEU A 173 9.20 -25.48 -1.14
CA LEU A 173 8.23 -25.49 -2.24
C LEU A 173 7.32 -26.72 -2.26
N LYS A 174 7.82 -27.89 -1.84
CA LYS A 174 7.08 -29.17 -1.90
C LYS A 174 6.30 -29.47 -0.63
N GLU A 175 6.87 -29.17 0.54
CA GLU A 175 6.41 -29.68 1.82
C GLU A 175 5.57 -28.67 2.62
N THR A 176 5.74 -27.35 2.38
CA THR A 176 4.95 -26.32 3.09
C THR A 176 3.70 -25.94 2.30
N ASP A 177 2.64 -25.49 3.00
CA ASP A 177 1.40 -25.03 2.36
C ASP A 177 1.63 -23.78 1.52
N VAL A 178 2.42 -22.83 2.02
CA VAL A 178 2.80 -21.62 1.27
C VAL A 178 3.64 -21.96 0.05
N GLY A 179 4.55 -22.94 0.17
CA GLY A 179 5.35 -23.43 -0.94
C GLY A 179 4.50 -24.01 -2.05
N ARG A 180 3.61 -24.96 -1.72
CA ARG A 180 2.66 -25.57 -2.69
C ARG A 180 1.75 -24.53 -3.33
N ARG A 181 1.28 -23.55 -2.56
CA ARG A 181 0.36 -22.51 -3.04
C ARG A 181 1.01 -21.55 -4.05
N TYR A 182 2.29 -21.23 -3.85
CA TYR A 182 2.97 -20.16 -4.59
C TYR A 182 4.14 -20.63 -5.47
N SER A 183 4.49 -21.93 -5.48
CA SER A 183 5.58 -22.48 -6.29
C SER A 183 5.50 -22.11 -7.77
N GLY A 184 4.29 -22.05 -8.34
CA GLY A 184 4.09 -21.70 -9.74
C GLY A 184 4.57 -20.28 -10.15
N ALA A 185 4.94 -19.43 -9.18
CA ALA A 185 5.59 -18.15 -9.46
C ALA A 185 7.10 -18.30 -9.79
N LEU A 186 7.68 -19.48 -9.57
CA LEU A 186 9.08 -19.82 -9.80
C LEU A 186 9.25 -20.98 -10.80
N ASP A 187 8.18 -21.34 -11.52
CA ASP A 187 8.23 -22.42 -12.51
C ASP A 187 9.29 -22.16 -13.57
N GLY A 188 10.11 -23.17 -13.84
CA GLY A 188 11.19 -23.11 -14.83
C GLY A 188 12.44 -22.33 -14.37
N ALA A 189 12.47 -21.82 -13.14
CA ALA A 189 13.64 -21.12 -12.62
C ALA A 189 14.77 -22.10 -12.26
N SER A 190 15.98 -21.83 -12.75
CA SER A 190 17.20 -22.61 -12.44
C SER A 190 17.81 -22.21 -11.10
N VAL A 191 17.55 -21.00 -10.63
CA VAL A 191 17.97 -20.45 -9.34
C VAL A 191 16.76 -19.82 -8.64
N TYR A 192 16.76 -19.80 -7.31
CA TYR A 192 15.68 -19.25 -6.52
C TYR A 192 16.09 -17.94 -5.84
N PRO A 193 15.24 -16.90 -5.88
CA PRO A 193 15.57 -15.63 -5.27
C PRO A 193 15.58 -15.72 -3.75
N VAL A 194 16.61 -15.21 -3.12
CA VAL A 194 16.76 -15.13 -1.65
C VAL A 194 17.26 -13.74 -1.29
N ILE A 195 16.73 -13.17 -0.22
CA ILE A 195 17.26 -11.97 0.41
C ILE A 195 17.95 -12.40 1.68
N ARG A 196 19.25 -12.09 1.80
CA ARG A 196 20.05 -12.34 3.00
C ARG A 196 20.92 -11.16 3.38
N ASP A 197 21.36 -11.13 4.60
CA ASP A 197 22.28 -10.13 5.13
C ASP A 197 23.75 -10.52 4.95
N SER A 198 24.67 -9.64 5.35
CA SER A 198 26.11 -9.87 5.26
C SER A 198 26.64 -10.95 6.21
N SER A 199 25.88 -11.37 7.20
CA SER A 199 26.21 -12.50 8.07
C SER A 199 25.64 -13.84 7.60
N GLY A 200 24.88 -13.84 6.49
CA GLY A 200 24.22 -15.03 5.95
C GLY A 200 22.81 -15.27 6.51
N THR A 201 22.29 -14.39 7.38
CA THR A 201 20.92 -14.49 7.89
C THR A 201 19.93 -14.26 6.73
N VAL A 202 19.04 -15.22 6.50
CA VAL A 202 18.01 -15.12 5.46
C VAL A 202 16.82 -14.30 5.95
N LEU A 203 16.50 -13.24 5.22
CA LEU A 203 15.32 -12.41 5.45
C LEU A 203 14.09 -13.03 4.80
N SER A 204 14.22 -13.43 3.52
CA SER A 204 13.11 -14.01 2.78
C SER A 204 13.55 -14.88 1.60
N PHE A 205 12.65 -15.76 1.20
CA PHE A 205 12.65 -16.51 -0.05
C PHE A 205 11.46 -16.02 -0.90
N PRO A 206 11.57 -14.88 -1.60
CA PRO A 206 10.47 -14.37 -2.41
C PRO A 206 10.15 -15.27 -3.61
N PRO A 207 8.90 -15.42 -4.00
CA PRO A 207 7.69 -14.84 -3.39
C PRO A 207 7.04 -15.76 -2.34
N ILE A 208 7.77 -16.70 -1.77
CA ILE A 208 7.23 -17.84 -1.02
C ILE A 208 7.04 -17.50 0.47
N VAL A 209 8.15 -17.27 1.20
CA VAL A 209 8.10 -17.15 2.67
C VAL A 209 9.26 -16.31 3.21
N ASN A 210 9.02 -15.62 4.32
CA ASN A 210 10.06 -14.92 5.08
C ASN A 210 10.89 -15.89 5.93
N GLY A 211 12.07 -15.45 6.34
CA GLY A 211 12.90 -16.14 7.33
C GLY A 211 12.40 -15.87 8.77
N ASN A 212 12.52 -16.87 9.63
CA ASN A 212 12.10 -16.74 11.03
C ASN A 212 12.99 -15.77 11.82
N ALA A 213 14.25 -15.62 11.43
CA ALA A 213 15.23 -14.79 12.13
C ALA A 213 14.87 -13.29 12.20
N THR A 214 14.15 -12.78 11.20
CA THR A 214 13.79 -11.36 11.08
C THR A 214 12.32 -11.08 11.32
N ARG A 215 11.63 -11.97 12.05
CA ARG A 215 10.22 -11.84 12.38
C ARG A 215 9.91 -10.52 13.07
N VAL A 216 8.89 -9.81 12.59
CA VAL A 216 8.36 -8.59 13.21
C VAL A 216 7.51 -8.96 14.42
N THR A 217 7.71 -8.22 15.52
CA THR A 217 7.00 -8.39 16.79
C THR A 217 6.64 -7.01 17.37
N THR A 218 5.90 -6.98 18.46
CA THR A 218 5.57 -5.72 19.18
C THR A 218 6.81 -5.00 19.74
N GLU A 219 7.94 -5.71 19.88
CA GLU A 219 9.22 -5.13 20.30
C GLU A 219 10.01 -4.49 19.17
N THR A 220 9.59 -4.73 17.91
CA THR A 220 10.25 -4.20 16.71
C THR A 220 10.07 -2.68 16.62
N LYS A 221 11.17 -1.95 16.56
CA LYS A 221 11.20 -0.48 16.45
C LYS A 221 11.58 0.01 15.07
N GLU A 222 12.18 -0.87 14.27
CA GLU A 222 12.65 -0.58 12.92
C GLU A 222 12.23 -1.69 11.98
N ILE A 223 11.43 -1.34 10.98
CA ILE A 223 10.97 -2.27 9.95
C ILE A 223 11.69 -1.98 8.64
N LEU A 224 12.18 -3.04 8.00
CA LEU A 224 12.51 -3.06 6.60
C LEU A 224 11.33 -3.71 5.86
N VAL A 225 10.80 -3.02 4.86
CA VAL A 225 9.88 -3.62 3.90
C VAL A 225 10.66 -3.85 2.61
N ASP A 226 10.69 -5.09 2.13
CA ASP A 226 11.13 -5.42 0.78
C ASP A 226 9.93 -5.69 -0.12
N VAL A 227 10.05 -5.27 -1.36
CA VAL A 227 9.09 -5.55 -2.42
C VAL A 227 9.86 -6.10 -3.60
N THR A 228 9.63 -7.36 -3.92
CA THR A 228 10.23 -8.03 -5.08
C THR A 228 9.21 -8.29 -6.16
N GLY A 229 9.62 -8.34 -7.43
CA GLY A 229 8.64 -8.56 -8.50
C GLY A 229 9.22 -8.77 -9.87
N THR A 230 8.29 -9.00 -10.81
CA THR A 230 8.55 -9.06 -12.24
C THR A 230 8.27 -7.73 -12.93
N GLU A 231 7.49 -6.84 -12.29
CA GLU A 231 7.11 -5.53 -12.81
C GLU A 231 7.49 -4.40 -11.86
N LYS A 232 8.35 -3.51 -12.34
CA LYS A 232 8.86 -2.38 -11.56
C LYS A 232 7.75 -1.42 -11.11
N ALA A 233 6.84 -1.04 -12.02
CA ALA A 233 5.80 -0.06 -11.72
C ALA A 233 4.89 -0.51 -10.58
N ALA A 234 4.43 -1.77 -10.62
CA ALA A 234 3.60 -2.34 -9.56
C ALA A 234 4.35 -2.44 -8.22
N GLY A 235 5.64 -2.79 -8.26
CA GLY A 235 6.47 -2.83 -7.06
C GLY A 235 6.67 -1.45 -6.43
N ASP A 236 6.89 -0.42 -7.23
CA ASP A 236 7.02 0.96 -6.76
C ASP A 236 5.71 1.48 -6.16
N ASP A 237 4.55 1.14 -6.74
CA ASP A 237 3.23 1.51 -6.22
C ASP A 237 2.94 0.82 -4.88
N VAL A 238 3.18 -0.49 -4.78
CA VAL A 238 3.04 -1.26 -3.53
C VAL A 238 3.95 -0.70 -2.43
N LEU A 239 5.20 -0.41 -2.76
CA LEU A 239 6.13 0.15 -1.79
C LEU A 239 5.70 1.56 -1.32
N ALA A 240 5.11 2.38 -2.19
CA ALA A 240 4.59 3.69 -1.83
C ALA A 240 3.38 3.59 -0.87
N ILE A 241 2.53 2.57 -1.04
CA ILE A 241 1.41 2.30 -0.11
C ILE A 241 1.97 1.95 1.28
N PHE A 242 2.93 1.02 1.36
CA PHE A 242 3.58 0.67 2.63
C PHE A 242 4.31 1.85 3.27
N ALA A 243 5.09 2.60 2.49
CA ALA A 243 5.80 3.78 2.99
C ALA A 243 4.82 4.81 3.58
N SER A 244 3.69 5.04 2.90
CA SER A 244 2.66 5.96 3.39
C SER A 244 2.02 5.45 4.68
N THR A 245 1.67 4.16 4.76
CA THR A 245 1.10 3.53 5.97
C THR A 245 2.07 3.64 7.15
N LEU A 246 3.34 3.27 6.97
CA LEU A 246 4.36 3.37 8.02
C LEU A 246 4.61 4.83 8.45
N GLY A 247 4.49 5.78 7.52
CA GLY A 247 4.55 7.21 7.84
C GLY A 247 3.38 7.69 8.69
N GLU A 248 2.14 7.23 8.40
CA GLU A 248 0.95 7.50 9.22
C GLU A 248 1.04 6.86 10.62
N MET A 249 1.74 5.72 10.74
CA MET A 249 2.05 5.07 12.02
C MET A 249 3.11 5.84 12.84
N GLY A 250 3.60 6.99 12.34
CA GLY A 250 4.61 7.81 13.00
C GLY A 250 6.05 7.37 12.75
N GLY A 251 6.29 6.43 11.84
CA GLY A 251 7.62 5.98 11.45
C GLY A 251 8.41 7.06 10.70
N ARG A 252 9.68 7.21 11.05
CA ARG A 252 10.63 7.99 10.27
C ARG A 252 11.10 7.16 9.08
N LEU A 253 10.73 7.60 7.87
CA LEU A 253 11.02 6.85 6.65
C LEU A 253 12.47 7.03 6.20
N GLY A 254 13.11 5.92 5.86
CA GLY A 254 14.47 5.84 5.36
C GLY A 254 14.52 5.27 3.95
N THR A 255 15.38 5.88 3.12
CA THR A 255 15.64 5.36 1.76
C THR A 255 16.64 4.21 1.79
N VAL A 256 16.49 3.30 0.84
CA VAL A 256 17.39 2.17 0.61
C VAL A 256 18.02 2.30 -0.78
N GLU A 257 19.33 2.07 -0.86
CA GLU A 257 20.07 2.06 -2.13
C GLU A 257 20.03 0.64 -2.72
N ILE A 258 19.50 0.52 -3.93
CA ILE A 258 19.50 -0.74 -4.71
C ILE A 258 20.62 -0.67 -5.74
N ILE A 259 21.53 -1.64 -5.71
CA ILE A 259 22.75 -1.71 -6.53
C ILE A 259 22.68 -2.95 -7.41
N SER A 260 22.55 -2.76 -8.73
CA SER A 260 22.52 -3.84 -9.72
C SER A 260 23.64 -3.60 -10.75
N GLY A 261 24.74 -4.32 -10.65
CA GLY A 261 25.92 -4.04 -11.44
C GLY A 261 26.41 -2.59 -11.25
N SER A 262 26.44 -1.81 -12.34
CA SER A 262 26.77 -0.38 -12.32
C SER A 262 25.57 0.53 -12.02
N GLU A 263 24.36 0.01 -12.10
CA GLU A 263 23.13 0.80 -11.87
C GLU A 263 22.86 0.96 -10.37
N ARG A 264 22.51 2.21 -9.98
CA ARG A 264 22.12 2.55 -8.62
C ARG A 264 20.77 3.23 -8.61
N ARG A 265 19.86 2.74 -7.76
CA ARG A 265 18.53 3.31 -7.58
C ARG A 265 18.25 3.51 -6.09
N VAL A 266 17.63 4.62 -5.75
CA VAL A 266 17.18 4.92 -4.38
C VAL A 266 15.67 4.72 -4.29
N THR A 267 15.22 3.94 -3.31
CA THR A 267 13.80 3.63 -3.05
C THR A 267 13.42 4.00 -1.62
N PRO A 268 12.14 4.25 -1.32
CA PRO A 268 11.00 4.34 -2.23
C PRO A 268 10.98 5.67 -3.02
N ASP A 269 10.30 5.70 -4.16
CA ASP A 269 9.86 6.93 -4.82
C ASP A 269 8.42 7.22 -4.40
N ILE A 270 8.25 8.19 -3.50
CA ILE A 270 6.94 8.65 -3.00
C ILE A 270 6.54 10.01 -3.57
N LYS A 271 7.23 10.49 -4.60
CA LYS A 271 6.89 11.77 -5.24
C LYS A 271 5.48 11.68 -5.84
N PRO A 272 4.66 12.73 -5.65
CA PRO A 272 3.33 12.73 -6.24
C PRO A 272 3.40 12.73 -7.77
N ARG A 273 2.46 12.01 -8.39
CA ARG A 273 2.20 12.10 -9.83
C ARG A 273 1.48 13.42 -10.12
N ALA A 274 1.58 13.91 -11.35
CA ALA A 274 0.91 15.14 -11.77
C ALA A 274 -0.02 14.86 -12.95
N ALA A 275 -1.26 15.39 -12.88
CA ALA A 275 -2.23 15.37 -13.96
C ALA A 275 -2.78 16.77 -14.21
N PRO A 276 -3.27 17.09 -15.42
CA PRO A 276 -3.90 18.39 -15.69
C PRO A 276 -5.14 18.61 -14.83
N LEU A 277 -5.32 19.83 -14.30
CA LEU A 277 -6.59 20.28 -13.73
C LEU A 277 -7.50 20.72 -14.86
N ASP A 278 -8.65 20.08 -14.99
CA ASP A 278 -9.65 20.33 -16.04
C ASP A 278 -11.00 20.64 -15.40
N SER A 279 -11.22 21.92 -15.06
CA SER A 279 -12.47 22.35 -14.41
C SER A 279 -13.68 22.25 -15.34
N ALA A 280 -13.48 22.30 -16.67
CA ALA A 280 -14.55 22.13 -17.62
C ALA A 280 -15.06 20.67 -17.61
N LEU A 281 -14.14 19.71 -17.61
CA LEU A 281 -14.48 18.29 -17.46
C LEU A 281 -15.17 18.00 -16.12
N VAL A 282 -14.70 18.63 -15.02
CA VAL A 282 -15.36 18.50 -13.71
C VAL A 282 -16.83 18.90 -13.81
N ARG A 283 -17.13 20.07 -14.42
CA ARG A 283 -18.50 20.52 -14.61
C ARG A 283 -19.31 19.60 -15.51
N GLU A 284 -18.73 19.15 -16.61
CA GLU A 284 -19.39 18.24 -17.57
C GLU A 284 -19.78 16.91 -16.91
N VAL A 285 -18.88 16.32 -16.12
CA VAL A 285 -19.09 14.99 -15.50
C VAL A 285 -20.00 15.08 -14.28
N THR A 286 -19.84 16.10 -13.44
CA THR A 286 -20.53 16.18 -12.14
C THR A 286 -21.80 17.04 -12.18
N GLY A 287 -21.99 17.88 -13.19
CA GLY A 287 -23.05 18.88 -13.24
C GLY A 287 -22.91 20.03 -12.23
N LEU A 288 -21.77 20.10 -11.51
CA LEU A 288 -21.53 21.09 -10.46
C LEU A 288 -20.97 22.39 -11.06
N GLU A 289 -21.62 23.52 -10.79
CA GLU A 289 -21.11 24.84 -11.12
C GLU A 289 -20.21 25.37 -10.01
N LEU A 290 -18.94 24.92 -10.03
CA LEU A 290 -17.93 25.28 -9.02
C LEU A 290 -16.94 26.29 -9.60
N THR A 291 -16.54 27.24 -8.78
CA THR A 291 -15.36 28.08 -9.06
C THR A 291 -14.08 27.25 -8.99
N GLU A 292 -13.02 27.68 -9.66
CA GLU A 292 -11.71 27.00 -9.59
C GLU A 292 -11.21 26.86 -8.15
N ARG A 293 -11.48 27.83 -7.29
CA ARG A 293 -11.11 27.79 -5.86
C ARG A 293 -11.86 26.67 -5.14
N GLU A 294 -13.13 26.47 -5.40
CA GLU A 294 -13.95 25.40 -4.82
C GLU A 294 -13.50 24.03 -5.32
N VAL A 295 -13.21 23.89 -6.62
CA VAL A 295 -12.64 22.67 -7.19
C VAL A 295 -11.33 22.31 -6.47
N ILE A 296 -10.42 23.27 -6.29
CA ILE A 296 -9.16 23.04 -5.56
C ILE A 296 -9.44 22.64 -4.11
N GLN A 297 -10.41 23.24 -3.44
CA GLN A 297 -10.78 22.88 -2.09
C GLN A 297 -11.28 21.42 -2.00
N CYS A 298 -12.13 21.00 -2.97
CA CYS A 298 -12.61 19.61 -3.04
C CYS A 298 -11.45 18.62 -3.27
N ILE A 299 -10.54 18.91 -4.20
CA ILE A 299 -9.33 18.11 -4.44
C ILE A 299 -8.49 17.96 -3.17
N ARG A 300 -8.35 19.03 -2.38
CA ARG A 300 -7.58 18.98 -1.13
C ARG A 300 -8.23 18.12 -0.06
N ARG A 301 -9.56 18.02 -0.03
CA ARG A 301 -10.29 17.09 0.84
C ARG A 301 -10.00 15.62 0.51
N SER A 302 -9.74 15.31 -0.75
CA SER A 302 -9.32 13.96 -1.18
C SER A 302 -7.83 13.68 -0.97
N ARG A 303 -7.15 14.50 -0.14
CA ARG A 303 -5.71 14.36 0.16
C ARG A 303 -4.79 14.45 -1.05
N MET A 304 -5.24 15.17 -2.08
CA MET A 304 -4.45 15.64 -3.22
C MET A 304 -4.18 17.14 -3.07
N ASP A 305 -3.36 17.73 -3.95
CA ASP A 305 -3.15 19.18 -3.97
C ASP A 305 -3.09 19.70 -5.41
N VAL A 306 -3.04 21.01 -5.58
CA VAL A 306 -2.92 21.66 -6.88
C VAL A 306 -1.73 22.62 -6.88
N LYS A 307 -0.91 22.52 -7.93
CA LYS A 307 0.20 23.44 -8.19
C LYS A 307 0.10 23.99 -9.61
N GLY A 308 -0.21 25.27 -9.73
CA GLY A 308 -0.56 25.89 -11.02
C GLY A 308 -1.79 25.19 -11.62
N ARG A 309 -1.69 24.68 -12.84
CA ARG A 309 -2.78 23.94 -13.53
C ARG A 309 -2.61 22.42 -13.45
N LYS A 310 -1.92 21.91 -12.44
CA LYS A 310 -1.69 20.48 -12.26
C LYS A 310 -2.18 20.01 -10.90
N VAL A 311 -2.96 18.93 -10.91
CA VAL A 311 -3.32 18.18 -9.71
C VAL A 311 -2.14 17.30 -9.33
N LEU A 312 -1.74 17.34 -8.07
CA LEU A 312 -0.69 16.50 -7.50
C LEU A 312 -1.35 15.33 -6.77
N ILE A 313 -1.12 14.13 -7.26
CA ILE A 313 -1.73 12.89 -6.82
C ILE A 313 -0.70 12.12 -5.99
N PRO A 314 -0.99 11.79 -4.71
CA PRO A 314 -0.07 10.99 -3.88
C PRO A 314 0.23 9.63 -4.54
N ARG A 315 1.44 9.13 -4.38
CA ARG A 315 1.87 7.90 -5.05
C ARG A 315 1.07 6.66 -4.63
N TYR A 316 0.53 6.61 -3.41
CA TYR A 316 -0.33 5.54 -2.94
C TYR A 316 -1.72 5.49 -3.59
N ARG A 317 -2.18 6.58 -4.26
CA ARG A 317 -3.43 6.62 -5.01
C ARG A 317 -3.22 5.99 -6.38
N VAL A 318 -3.28 4.67 -6.43
CA VAL A 318 -3.09 3.88 -7.66
C VAL A 318 -4.34 3.83 -8.53
N ASP A 319 -5.46 4.24 -8.00
CA ASP A 319 -6.78 4.30 -8.61
C ASP A 319 -6.95 5.47 -9.58
N ILE A 320 -6.25 6.59 -9.38
CA ILE A 320 -6.35 7.77 -10.24
C ILE A 320 -5.58 7.55 -11.54
N LEU A 321 -6.26 7.12 -12.59
CA LEU A 321 -5.69 6.77 -13.89
C LEU A 321 -6.04 7.78 -14.97
N HIS A 322 -7.23 8.38 -14.89
CA HIS A 322 -7.78 9.29 -15.89
C HIS A 322 -8.24 10.62 -15.28
N ARG A 323 -8.49 11.62 -16.13
CA ARG A 323 -9.00 12.92 -15.66
C ARG A 323 -10.40 12.83 -15.05
N VAL A 324 -11.19 11.84 -15.47
CA VAL A 324 -12.52 11.59 -14.91
C VAL A 324 -12.44 11.17 -13.43
N ASP A 325 -11.41 10.42 -13.05
CA ASP A 325 -11.20 10.02 -11.65
C ASP A 325 -10.97 11.26 -10.75
N ILE A 326 -10.32 12.30 -11.30
CA ILE A 326 -10.17 13.60 -10.60
C ILE A 326 -11.52 14.30 -10.46
N ALA A 327 -12.40 14.22 -11.47
CA ALA A 327 -13.74 14.79 -11.39
C ALA A 327 -14.59 14.08 -10.32
N GLU A 328 -14.47 12.75 -10.22
CA GLU A 328 -15.09 11.97 -9.14
C GLU A 328 -14.59 12.42 -7.76
N GLU A 329 -13.27 12.60 -7.58
CA GLU A 329 -12.71 13.10 -6.34
C GLU A 329 -13.18 14.51 -5.97
N VAL A 330 -13.47 15.36 -6.96
CA VAL A 330 -14.10 16.66 -6.72
C VAL A 330 -15.53 16.48 -6.20
N ALA A 331 -16.31 15.54 -6.77
CA ALA A 331 -17.67 15.27 -6.30
C ALA A 331 -17.66 14.70 -4.86
N LEU A 332 -16.72 13.80 -4.53
CA LEU A 332 -16.52 13.29 -3.17
C LEU A 332 -16.14 14.42 -2.21
N GLY A 333 -15.19 15.27 -2.58
CA GLY A 333 -14.75 16.41 -1.78
C GLY A 333 -15.79 17.51 -1.61
N TYR A 334 -16.69 17.67 -2.58
CA TYR A 334 -17.86 18.54 -2.48
C TYR A 334 -18.87 17.99 -1.47
N GLY A 335 -19.07 16.70 -1.46
CA GLY A 335 -20.02 15.93 -0.67
C GLY A 335 -21.17 15.42 -1.53
N ILE A 336 -21.20 14.12 -1.79
CA ILE A 336 -22.22 13.49 -2.65
C ILE A 336 -23.63 13.73 -2.10
N ASP A 337 -23.78 13.75 -0.77
CA ASP A 337 -25.05 14.06 -0.08
C ASP A 337 -25.58 15.49 -0.34
N ARG A 338 -24.76 16.37 -0.90
CA ARG A 338 -25.13 17.75 -1.24
C ARG A 338 -25.50 17.92 -2.70
N ILE A 339 -25.24 16.91 -3.54
CA ILE A 339 -25.56 16.95 -4.97
C ILE A 339 -27.06 16.71 -5.12
N GLN A 340 -27.77 17.71 -5.67
CA GLN A 340 -29.20 17.60 -5.89
C GLN A 340 -29.46 16.77 -7.15
N PRO A 341 -30.25 15.68 -7.07
CA PRO A 341 -30.65 14.93 -8.26
C PRO A 341 -31.56 15.79 -9.14
N LEU A 342 -31.26 15.79 -10.44
CA LEU A 342 -32.08 16.45 -11.45
C LEU A 342 -32.79 15.39 -12.26
N TYR A 343 -34.09 15.65 -12.54
CA TYR A 343 -34.79 14.83 -13.51
C TYR A 343 -34.26 15.14 -14.93
N PRO A 344 -33.96 14.10 -15.73
CA PRO A 344 -33.58 14.35 -17.13
C PRO A 344 -34.72 15.07 -17.86
N PRO A 345 -34.44 16.06 -18.74
CA PRO A 345 -35.45 16.67 -19.56
C PRO A 345 -36.11 15.59 -20.41
N SER A 346 -37.45 15.55 -20.37
CA SER A 346 -38.22 14.59 -21.17
C SER A 346 -39.18 15.39 -22.07
N ASP A 347 -39.03 15.23 -23.36
CA ASP A 347 -39.91 15.84 -24.37
C ASP A 347 -41.27 15.13 -24.47
N ARG A 348 -41.41 13.98 -23.79
CA ARG A 348 -42.65 13.17 -23.77
C ARG A 348 -42.99 12.78 -22.35
N PRO A 349 -43.92 13.46 -21.69
CA PRO A 349 -44.47 12.97 -20.43
C PRO A 349 -45.14 11.61 -20.66
N GLY A 350 -44.77 10.62 -19.84
CA GLY A 350 -45.42 9.32 -19.86
C GLY A 350 -46.93 9.46 -19.60
N ARG A 351 -47.75 8.71 -20.33
CA ARG A 351 -49.20 8.58 -20.03
C ARG A 351 -49.39 7.30 -19.21
N PHE A 352 -50.19 7.38 -18.16
CA PHE A 352 -50.70 6.19 -17.51
C PHE A 352 -51.60 5.44 -18.48
N ASN A 353 -51.44 4.15 -18.60
CA ASN A 353 -52.36 3.25 -19.31
C ASN A 353 -53.62 3.02 -18.49
#